data_0b6af8ededbeab923ec12f09463cae48
#
_entry.id   0b6af8ededbeab923ec12f09463cae48
#
_cell.length_a   1.000
_cell.length_b   1.000
_cell.length_c   1.000
_cell.angle_alpha   90.00
_cell.angle_beta   90.00
_cell.angle_gamma   90.00
#
_symmetry.space_group_name_H-M   'P 1'
#
loop_
_entity.id
_entity.type
_entity.pdbx_description
1 polymer ?
#
loop_
_entity_poly.entity_id
_entity_poly.type
_entity_poly.pdbx_seq_one_letter_code
_entity_poly.pdbx_strand_id
1 'polypeptide(L)'
;MLAAHFVFAADRPNIVFILTDNHGAWTLGCYGNNDIRTPNIDRLAAEGMRFTRAMSSNPVCSPTRATYLTGLIPSQHGLHSFLDNKYMMGPEAYYTLEEFETLPKILHSEGYICGLSGKWHLGANMTPQDGFSKWITMVRGSTRNFYDDMIIQDGVVKKTPKYMTNLWTEHAIEFIEQNKENEKPFFLYLAYNGPYCLGSLLLEPARNRHAAYYADKELPSFPRDTIHPWQYNNKAYHNNLTSIRRVAAEVSGVDDGVGSVMAALSKHGLDENTIVIFAGDQGWMGGQNGFFGMGDHTRPIGAHDLMMHVPLIFHDPQGIQPGTTDIMVSNTDFLPCLLEYVGLKHRIPRQPRLSGRSFAAALRGEPIDWETKMVYEMEGCRSLRIEDWKYVVRREPEGPTELYDMANDPHERVNLFGQPQQADIQQAMAVKLDAFFAEYADPQYDIWKGGRSKARRLLAPKGHPDYRPLRKQ
;
A
#
# COMPACT_ATOMS: atom_id res chain seq x y z
N MET A 1 -41.10 12.32 11.43
CA MET A 1 -40.60 12.43 10.06
C MET A 1 -39.11 12.78 10.17
N LEU A 2 -38.22 11.84 9.99
CA LEU A 2 -36.77 12.10 9.86
C LEU A 2 -36.57 12.66 8.44
N ALA A 3 -36.21 13.92 8.36
CA ALA A 3 -35.76 14.51 7.10
C ALA A 3 -34.43 13.85 6.73
N ALA A 4 -34.45 13.04 5.69
CA ALA A 4 -33.20 12.57 5.08
C ALA A 4 -32.49 13.80 4.50
N HIS A 5 -31.45 14.26 5.13
CA HIS A 5 -30.58 15.27 4.54
C HIS A 5 -29.87 14.60 3.35
N PHE A 6 -30.34 14.90 2.14
CA PHE A 6 -29.57 14.63 0.93
C PHE A 6 -28.40 15.62 0.92
N VAL A 7 -27.22 15.18 1.31
CA VAL A 7 -25.98 15.92 1.10
C VAL A 7 -25.74 15.92 -0.41
N PHE A 8 -25.82 17.08 -1.04
CA PHE A 8 -25.48 17.25 -2.45
C PHE A 8 -23.97 17.07 -2.63
N ALA A 9 -23.53 16.68 -3.83
CA ALA A 9 -22.11 16.49 -4.12
C ALA A 9 -21.26 17.76 -3.84
N ALA A 10 -21.85 18.94 -3.95
CA ALA A 10 -21.23 20.23 -3.63
C ALA A 10 -20.92 20.42 -2.12
N ASP A 11 -21.58 19.65 -1.24
CA ASP A 11 -21.35 19.74 0.22
C ASP A 11 -20.33 18.71 0.73
N ARG A 12 -19.78 17.88 -0.18
CA ARG A 12 -18.79 16.85 0.19
C ARG A 12 -17.36 17.40 0.12
N PRO A 13 -16.47 16.96 1.02
CA PRO A 13 -15.07 17.40 0.99
C PRO A 13 -14.32 16.88 -0.23
N ASN A 14 -13.29 17.61 -0.64
CA ASN A 14 -12.27 17.09 -1.54
C ASN A 14 -11.50 15.96 -0.86
N ILE A 15 -10.90 15.08 -1.65
CA ILE A 15 -10.11 13.96 -1.16
C ILE A 15 -8.76 13.96 -1.87
N VAL A 16 -7.67 14.00 -1.11
CA VAL A 16 -6.32 13.77 -1.60
C VAL A 16 -5.81 12.48 -0.96
N PHE A 17 -5.73 11.41 -1.76
CA PHE A 17 -5.16 10.14 -1.34
C PHE A 17 -3.73 10.01 -1.83
N ILE A 18 -2.77 10.16 -0.90
CA ILE A 18 -1.34 10.02 -1.14
C ILE A 18 -0.93 8.59 -0.81
N LEU A 19 -0.58 7.81 -1.83
CA LEU A 19 -0.12 6.44 -1.68
C LEU A 19 1.35 6.34 -2.10
N THR A 20 2.20 5.85 -1.21
CA THR A 20 3.64 5.67 -1.43
C THR A 20 3.97 4.21 -1.75
N ASP A 21 5.12 3.96 -2.38
CA ASP A 21 5.53 2.64 -2.87
C ASP A 21 6.66 2.05 -2.02
N ASN A 22 6.42 0.90 -1.40
CA ASN A 22 7.35 0.22 -0.49
C ASN A 22 7.78 1.12 0.69
N HIS A 23 6.82 1.64 1.42
CA HIS A 23 7.05 2.59 2.50
C HIS A 23 6.68 1.99 3.86
N GLY A 24 7.65 1.41 4.54
CA GLY A 24 7.46 0.91 5.91
C GLY A 24 7.24 2.07 6.90
N ALA A 25 6.24 1.97 7.74
CA ALA A 25 5.92 2.99 8.75
C ALA A 25 7.14 3.36 9.61
N TRP A 26 7.98 2.38 9.93
CA TRP A 26 9.19 2.56 10.76
C TRP A 26 10.21 3.55 10.20
N THR A 27 10.08 4.02 8.95
CA THR A 27 10.99 4.99 8.35
C THR A 27 10.61 6.45 8.64
N LEU A 28 9.47 6.70 9.27
CA LEU A 28 8.93 8.04 9.53
C LEU A 28 9.14 8.50 10.97
N GLY A 29 9.39 9.81 11.16
CA GLY A 29 9.58 10.42 12.48
C GLY A 29 8.38 10.18 13.39
N CYS A 30 7.17 10.39 12.91
CA CYS A 30 5.93 10.18 13.66
C CYS A 30 5.70 8.70 14.06
N TYR A 31 6.44 7.74 13.47
CA TYR A 31 6.47 6.33 13.88
C TYR A 31 7.75 5.96 14.65
N GLY A 32 8.53 6.95 15.11
CA GLY A 32 9.67 6.76 16.00
C GLY A 32 11.05 6.72 15.33
N ASN A 33 11.16 7.00 14.03
CA ASN A 33 12.45 7.12 13.37
C ASN A 33 13.08 8.48 13.64
N ASN A 34 14.28 8.49 14.23
CA ASN A 34 14.99 9.72 14.55
C ASN A 34 16.10 10.06 13.52
N ASP A 35 16.36 9.19 12.56
CA ASP A 35 17.44 9.33 11.59
C ASP A 35 16.98 9.98 10.28
N ILE A 36 15.73 9.73 9.90
CA ILE A 36 15.15 10.17 8.62
C ILE A 36 14.28 11.41 8.86
N ARG A 37 14.50 12.43 8.06
CA ARG A 37 13.75 13.70 8.16
C ARG A 37 12.43 13.61 7.43
N THR A 38 11.32 13.71 8.18
CA THR A 38 9.95 13.68 7.65
C THR A 38 9.04 14.74 8.28
N PRO A 39 9.48 16.04 8.38
CA PRO A 39 8.77 17.04 9.16
C PRO A 39 7.38 17.38 8.64
N ASN A 40 7.11 17.22 7.34
CA ASN A 40 5.79 17.50 6.77
C ASN A 40 4.81 16.37 7.04
N ILE A 41 5.25 15.11 6.90
CA ILE A 41 4.44 13.94 7.25
C ILE A 41 4.21 13.87 8.76
N ASP A 42 5.24 14.22 9.56
CA ASP A 42 5.13 14.27 11.03
C ASP A 42 4.12 15.34 11.47
N ARG A 43 4.09 16.49 10.80
CA ARG A 43 3.07 17.53 11.03
C ARG A 43 1.68 17.05 10.63
N LEU A 44 1.53 16.43 9.45
CA LEU A 44 0.25 15.85 9.01
C LEU A 44 -0.28 14.84 10.05
N ALA A 45 0.62 14.02 10.64
CA ALA A 45 0.27 13.08 11.70
C ALA A 45 -0.10 13.76 13.01
N ALA A 46 0.54 14.88 13.35
CA ALA A 46 0.24 15.65 14.56
C ALA A 46 -1.09 16.42 14.46
N GLU A 47 -1.48 16.81 13.25
CA GLU A 47 -2.71 17.53 12.96
C GLU A 47 -3.88 16.58 12.54
N GLY A 48 -3.62 15.28 12.40
CA GLY A 48 -4.58 14.27 11.99
C GLY A 48 -4.66 13.06 12.92
N MET A 49 -5.31 11.99 12.47
CA MET A 49 -5.39 10.70 13.16
C MET A 49 -4.36 9.74 12.55
N ARG A 50 -3.39 9.33 13.37
CA ARG A 50 -2.36 8.35 13.01
C ARG A 50 -2.71 6.96 13.52
N PHE A 51 -2.64 5.96 12.64
CA PHE A 51 -2.83 4.55 12.98
C PHE A 51 -1.47 3.89 13.22
N THR A 52 -1.25 3.33 14.40
CA THR A 52 0.03 2.67 14.74
C THR A 52 0.11 1.25 14.22
N ARG A 53 -1.02 0.64 13.81
CA ARG A 53 -1.12 -0.75 13.38
C ARG A 53 -1.91 -0.88 12.07
N ALA A 54 -1.52 -0.10 11.05
CA ALA A 54 -2.08 -0.23 9.71
C ALA A 54 -1.29 -1.24 8.88
N MET A 55 -1.99 -2.19 8.26
CA MET A 55 -1.40 -3.31 7.56
C MET A 55 -1.89 -3.42 6.11
N SER A 56 -1.02 -3.80 5.19
CA SER A 56 -1.43 -4.25 3.88
C SER A 56 -1.74 -5.75 3.89
N SER A 57 -2.77 -6.17 3.16
CA SER A 57 -3.16 -7.58 3.04
C SER A 57 -2.27 -8.39 2.11
N ASN A 58 -1.32 -7.73 1.45
CA ASN A 58 -0.35 -8.33 0.53
C ASN A 58 0.94 -7.49 0.53
N PRO A 59 2.14 -8.09 0.41
CA PRO A 59 3.40 -7.35 0.46
C PRO A 59 3.89 -6.92 -0.93
N VAL A 60 3.01 -6.74 -1.93
CA VAL A 60 3.39 -6.44 -3.32
C VAL A 60 2.46 -5.42 -3.94
N CYS A 61 3.00 -4.51 -4.75
CA CYS A 61 2.35 -3.29 -5.25
C CYS A 61 0.99 -3.51 -5.94
N SER A 62 0.92 -4.33 -7.02
CA SER A 62 -0.32 -4.48 -7.80
C SER A 62 -1.49 -5.02 -6.98
N PRO A 63 -1.35 -6.14 -6.24
CA PRO A 63 -2.44 -6.64 -5.41
C PRO A 63 -2.84 -5.65 -4.30
N THR A 64 -1.87 -4.98 -3.69
CA THR A 64 -2.15 -4.00 -2.63
C THR A 64 -2.93 -2.80 -3.15
N ARG A 65 -2.54 -2.26 -4.32
CA ARG A 65 -3.26 -1.17 -4.99
C ARG A 65 -4.66 -1.58 -5.41
N ALA A 66 -4.82 -2.82 -5.90
CA ALA A 66 -6.14 -3.40 -6.19
C ALA A 66 -7.00 -3.45 -4.92
N THR A 67 -6.44 -3.91 -3.80
CA THR A 67 -7.14 -3.97 -2.51
C THR A 67 -7.57 -2.58 -2.02
N TYR A 68 -6.70 -1.55 -2.08
CA TYR A 68 -7.09 -0.18 -1.72
C TYR A 68 -8.27 0.33 -2.55
N LEU A 69 -8.28 0.04 -3.85
CA LEU A 69 -9.32 0.55 -4.73
C LEU A 69 -10.62 -0.26 -4.72
N THR A 70 -10.59 -1.53 -4.32
CA THR A 70 -11.77 -2.42 -4.38
C THR A 70 -12.26 -2.91 -3.02
N GLY A 71 -11.42 -2.88 -1.97
CA GLY A 71 -11.68 -3.56 -0.70
C GLY A 71 -11.57 -5.08 -0.76
N LEU A 72 -11.17 -5.66 -1.91
CA LEU A 72 -11.10 -7.09 -2.15
C LEU A 72 -9.71 -7.66 -1.83
N ILE A 73 -9.65 -8.94 -1.47
CA ILE A 73 -8.39 -9.69 -1.28
C ILE A 73 -7.90 -10.33 -2.59
N PRO A 74 -6.64 -10.77 -2.69
CA PRO A 74 -6.08 -11.39 -3.91
C PRO A 74 -6.91 -12.52 -4.49
N SER A 75 -7.45 -13.41 -3.66
CA SER A 75 -8.35 -14.49 -4.11
C SER A 75 -9.74 -14.01 -4.53
N GLN A 76 -10.04 -12.71 -4.47
CA GLN A 76 -11.27 -12.11 -5.02
C GLN A 76 -10.97 -11.28 -6.29
N HIS A 77 -9.93 -10.43 -6.29
CA HIS A 77 -9.62 -9.60 -7.46
C HIS A 77 -8.65 -10.27 -8.45
N GLY A 78 -8.06 -11.42 -8.12
CA GLY A 78 -7.24 -12.22 -9.02
C GLY A 78 -5.77 -11.81 -9.14
N LEU A 79 -5.30 -10.76 -8.46
CA LEU A 79 -3.90 -10.34 -8.47
C LEU A 79 -3.18 -10.90 -7.25
N HIS A 80 -2.34 -11.93 -7.44
CA HIS A 80 -1.61 -12.60 -6.35
C HIS A 80 -0.14 -12.19 -6.27
N SER A 81 0.34 -11.43 -7.26
CA SER A 81 1.71 -10.93 -7.38
C SER A 81 1.73 -9.63 -8.20
N PHE A 82 2.90 -9.03 -8.39
CA PHE A 82 3.01 -7.84 -9.23
C PHE A 82 2.66 -8.13 -10.70
N LEU A 83 2.06 -7.16 -11.34
CA LEU A 83 1.65 -7.23 -12.73
C LEU A 83 2.85 -6.99 -13.65
N ASP A 84 3.06 -7.87 -14.63
CA ASP A 84 4.13 -7.73 -15.62
C ASP A 84 3.97 -6.47 -16.49
N ASN A 85 5.09 -5.86 -16.87
CA ASN A 85 5.09 -4.63 -17.68
C ASN A 85 4.37 -4.76 -19.04
N LYS A 86 4.30 -5.96 -19.61
CA LYS A 86 3.58 -6.23 -20.85
C LYS A 86 2.08 -5.93 -20.77
N TYR A 87 1.50 -5.97 -19.57
CA TYR A 87 0.10 -5.66 -19.32
C TYR A 87 -0.15 -4.14 -19.12
N MET A 88 0.91 -3.33 -19.02
CA MET A 88 0.80 -1.88 -18.88
C MET A 88 0.55 -1.20 -20.22
N MET A 89 1.25 -1.67 -21.27
CA MET A 89 1.23 -1.05 -22.60
C MET A 89 1.39 -2.12 -23.68
N GLY A 90 0.91 -1.82 -24.89
CA GLY A 90 1.05 -2.71 -26.06
C GLY A 90 -0.13 -3.69 -26.23
N PRO A 91 0.03 -4.71 -27.08
CA PRO A 91 -1.10 -5.57 -27.48
C PRO A 91 -1.64 -6.48 -26.39
N GLU A 92 -0.86 -6.73 -25.34
CA GLU A 92 -1.30 -7.53 -24.18
C GLU A 92 -1.80 -6.66 -23.02
N ALA A 93 -1.84 -5.32 -23.20
CA ALA A 93 -2.32 -4.43 -22.15
C ALA A 93 -3.81 -4.64 -21.88
N TYR A 94 -4.16 -4.77 -20.59
CA TYR A 94 -5.55 -4.85 -20.17
C TYR A 94 -5.71 -4.28 -18.76
N TYR A 95 -6.89 -3.77 -18.46
CA TYR A 95 -7.22 -3.27 -17.12
C TYR A 95 -7.67 -4.42 -16.23
N THR A 96 -6.95 -4.65 -15.12
CA THR A 96 -7.15 -5.84 -14.29
C THR A 96 -8.34 -5.77 -13.35
N LEU A 97 -8.95 -4.58 -13.17
CA LEU A 97 -10.09 -4.35 -12.27
C LEU A 97 -11.37 -3.95 -13.02
N GLU A 98 -11.42 -4.13 -14.33
CA GLU A 98 -12.54 -3.68 -15.19
C GLU A 98 -13.91 -4.19 -14.68
N GLU A 99 -13.95 -5.42 -14.19
CA GLU A 99 -15.18 -6.07 -13.70
C GLU A 99 -15.62 -5.64 -12.29
N PHE A 100 -14.81 -4.85 -11.57
CA PHE A 100 -15.12 -4.46 -10.20
C PHE A 100 -15.58 -2.99 -10.07
N GLU A 101 -16.34 -2.73 -9.02
CA GLU A 101 -16.59 -1.38 -8.55
C GLU A 101 -15.37 -0.91 -7.75
N THR A 102 -14.69 0.10 -8.26
CA THR A 102 -13.51 0.68 -7.64
C THR A 102 -13.82 2.02 -6.97
N LEU A 103 -13.00 2.41 -6.01
CA LEU A 103 -13.17 3.70 -5.31
C LEU A 103 -13.29 4.89 -6.28
N PRO A 104 -12.39 5.11 -7.26
CA PRO A 104 -12.54 6.24 -8.19
C PRO A 104 -13.77 6.12 -9.07
N LYS A 105 -14.17 4.92 -9.50
CA LYS A 105 -15.39 4.69 -10.27
C LYS A 105 -16.65 5.08 -9.49
N ILE A 106 -16.70 4.70 -8.20
CA ILE A 106 -17.80 5.07 -7.29
C ILE A 106 -17.82 6.59 -7.09
N LEU A 107 -16.68 7.20 -6.72
CA LEU A 107 -16.58 8.63 -6.48
C LEU A 107 -16.95 9.45 -7.74
N HIS A 108 -16.46 9.03 -8.91
CA HIS A 108 -16.82 9.68 -10.18
C HIS A 108 -18.33 9.63 -10.42
N SER A 109 -18.98 8.47 -10.20
CA SER A 109 -20.46 8.34 -10.35
C SER A 109 -21.24 9.19 -9.35
N GLU A 110 -20.62 9.57 -8.24
CA GLU A 110 -21.18 10.45 -7.20
C GLU A 110 -20.80 11.94 -7.40
N GLY A 111 -20.24 12.27 -8.57
CA GLY A 111 -20.00 13.64 -8.99
C GLY A 111 -18.61 14.19 -8.69
N TYR A 112 -17.68 13.39 -8.14
CA TYR A 112 -16.29 13.80 -7.96
C TYR A 112 -15.57 13.93 -9.31
N ILE A 113 -14.69 14.93 -9.41
CA ILE A 113 -13.70 15.03 -10.49
C ILE A 113 -12.47 14.24 -10.05
N CYS A 114 -12.14 13.16 -10.78
CA CYS A 114 -11.06 12.27 -10.41
C CYS A 114 -9.78 12.56 -11.18
N GLY A 115 -8.63 12.63 -10.48
CA GLY A 115 -7.30 12.80 -11.06
C GLY A 115 -6.31 11.77 -10.54
N LEU A 116 -5.46 11.23 -11.43
CA LEU A 116 -4.31 10.39 -11.09
C LEU A 116 -3.01 11.10 -11.44
N SER A 117 -2.11 11.17 -10.49
CA SER A 117 -0.71 11.54 -10.70
C SER A 117 0.21 10.51 -10.07
N GLY A 118 0.96 9.73 -10.87
CA GLY A 118 1.93 8.78 -10.38
C GLY A 118 1.73 7.33 -10.83
N LYS A 119 2.14 6.37 -10.02
CA LYS A 119 2.15 4.95 -10.33
C LYS A 119 0.75 4.33 -10.31
N TRP A 120 0.28 3.83 -11.46
CA TRP A 120 -0.97 3.06 -11.55
C TRP A 120 -0.77 1.57 -11.21
N HIS A 121 0.00 0.87 -12.01
CA HIS A 121 0.39 -0.54 -11.85
C HIS A 121 -0.78 -1.55 -11.81
N LEU A 122 -1.90 -1.23 -12.45
CA LEU A 122 -3.07 -2.10 -12.57
C LEU A 122 -3.44 -2.42 -14.04
N GLY A 123 -2.51 -2.11 -14.96
CA GLY A 123 -2.62 -2.42 -16.38
C GLY A 123 -3.30 -1.32 -17.22
N ALA A 124 -3.25 -1.47 -18.55
CA ALA A 124 -3.81 -0.57 -19.55
C ALA A 124 -3.46 0.92 -19.33
N ASN A 125 -2.19 1.22 -19.02
CA ASN A 125 -1.74 2.54 -18.56
C ASN A 125 -1.92 3.67 -19.62
N MET A 126 -2.11 3.33 -20.90
CA MET A 126 -2.23 4.33 -21.98
C MET A 126 -3.51 5.14 -21.95
N THR A 127 -4.57 4.62 -21.32
CA THR A 127 -5.89 5.25 -21.27
C THR A 127 -6.35 5.43 -19.83
N PRO A 128 -6.99 6.57 -19.50
CA PRO A 128 -7.63 6.75 -18.19
C PRO A 128 -8.63 5.63 -17.90
N GLN A 129 -8.65 5.20 -16.64
CA GLN A 129 -9.59 4.20 -16.13
C GLN A 129 -10.58 4.87 -15.15
N ASP A 130 -11.64 4.19 -14.79
CA ASP A 130 -12.53 4.48 -13.65
C ASP A 130 -13.01 5.94 -13.51
N GLY A 131 -13.16 6.67 -14.61
CA GLY A 131 -13.61 8.06 -14.60
C GLY A 131 -12.53 9.09 -14.27
N PHE A 132 -11.25 8.71 -14.26
CA PHE A 132 -10.17 9.69 -14.15
C PHE A 132 -10.15 10.63 -15.36
N SER A 133 -10.22 11.94 -15.12
CA SER A 133 -10.14 13.00 -16.14
C SER A 133 -8.72 13.55 -16.32
N LYS A 134 -7.89 13.53 -15.28
CA LYS A 134 -6.45 13.79 -15.33
C LYS A 134 -5.72 12.45 -15.19
N TRP A 135 -4.79 12.18 -16.12
CA TRP A 135 -4.11 10.89 -16.16
C TRP A 135 -2.64 11.05 -16.49
N ILE A 136 -1.82 10.99 -15.46
CA ILE A 136 -0.36 10.97 -15.61
C ILE A 136 0.19 9.80 -14.84
N THR A 137 0.88 8.88 -15.53
CA THR A 137 1.38 7.66 -14.92
C THR A 137 2.70 7.17 -15.52
N MET A 138 3.26 6.15 -14.91
CA MET A 138 4.45 5.46 -15.40
C MET A 138 4.11 4.55 -16.60
N VAL A 139 5.08 4.34 -17.48
CA VAL A 139 4.96 3.34 -18.58
C VAL A 139 5.04 1.90 -18.08
N ARG A 140 5.48 1.68 -16.83
CA ARG A 140 5.71 0.37 -16.23
C ARG A 140 5.27 0.35 -14.76
N GLY A 141 5.27 -0.83 -14.16
CA GLY A 141 4.88 -1.00 -12.76
C GLY A 141 6.03 -0.84 -11.75
N SER A 142 7.27 -1.17 -12.14
CA SER A 142 8.44 -1.07 -11.27
C SER A 142 9.24 0.21 -11.53
N THR A 143 9.74 0.84 -10.48
CA THR A 143 10.64 1.99 -10.58
C THR A 143 12.03 1.51 -10.97
N ARG A 144 12.52 1.91 -12.13
CA ARG A 144 13.90 1.66 -12.57
C ARG A 144 14.80 2.82 -12.27
N ASN A 145 14.28 4.03 -12.42
CA ASN A 145 14.98 5.28 -12.16
C ASN A 145 14.04 6.27 -11.49
N PHE A 146 14.60 7.21 -10.73
CA PHE A 146 13.87 8.37 -10.24
C PHE A 146 14.05 9.60 -11.12
N TYR A 147 14.88 9.52 -12.15
CA TYR A 147 15.19 10.56 -13.11
C TYR A 147 15.30 9.96 -14.50
N ASP A 148 15.17 10.78 -15.52
CA ASP A 148 15.40 10.40 -16.92
C ASP A 148 14.52 9.21 -17.37
N ASP A 149 13.32 9.08 -16.83
CA ASP A 149 12.41 7.97 -17.12
C ASP A 149 11.28 8.38 -18.08
N MET A 150 10.50 7.39 -18.50
CA MET A 150 9.36 7.53 -19.40
C MET A 150 8.07 7.60 -18.60
N ILE A 151 7.19 8.49 -19.00
CA ILE A 151 5.85 8.64 -18.43
C ILE A 151 4.80 8.60 -19.53
N ILE A 152 3.55 8.39 -19.13
CA ILE A 152 2.37 8.57 -19.97
C ILE A 152 1.63 9.79 -19.43
N GLN A 153 1.39 10.75 -20.28
CA GLN A 153 0.57 11.91 -19.99
C GLN A 153 -0.50 12.04 -21.06
N ASP A 154 -1.76 11.91 -20.66
CA ASP A 154 -2.92 12.04 -21.55
C ASP A 154 -2.79 11.16 -22.81
N GLY A 155 -2.41 9.90 -22.63
CA GLY A 155 -2.23 8.92 -23.70
C GLY A 155 -0.93 9.05 -24.52
N VAL A 156 -0.07 10.02 -24.20
CA VAL A 156 1.20 10.24 -24.90
C VAL A 156 2.38 9.81 -24.04
N VAL A 157 3.26 8.96 -24.60
CA VAL A 157 4.52 8.56 -23.95
C VAL A 157 5.54 9.67 -24.09
N LYS A 158 6.11 10.12 -22.97
CA LYS A 158 7.11 11.21 -22.94
C LYS A 158 8.30 10.81 -22.08
N LYS A 159 9.50 11.25 -22.43
CA LYS A 159 10.68 11.21 -21.58
C LYS A 159 10.71 12.45 -20.69
N THR A 160 11.04 12.29 -19.42
CA THR A 160 11.21 13.39 -18.47
C THR A 160 12.56 13.30 -17.76
N PRO A 161 13.34 14.40 -17.70
CA PRO A 161 14.57 14.45 -16.91
C PRO A 161 14.31 14.73 -15.43
N LYS A 162 13.07 15.10 -15.05
CA LYS A 162 12.70 15.52 -13.71
C LYS A 162 12.83 14.39 -12.71
N TYR A 163 13.05 14.74 -11.44
CA TYR A 163 12.86 13.84 -10.31
C TYR A 163 11.39 13.43 -10.24
N MET A 164 11.14 12.12 -10.30
CA MET A 164 9.78 11.59 -10.47
C MET A 164 8.84 12.01 -9.33
N THR A 165 9.33 12.03 -8.10
CA THR A 165 8.55 12.49 -6.94
C THR A 165 8.08 13.94 -7.10
N ASN A 166 8.98 14.83 -7.54
CA ASN A 166 8.63 16.23 -7.83
C ASN A 166 7.64 16.31 -9.00
N LEU A 167 7.84 15.53 -10.05
CA LEU A 167 6.95 15.51 -11.20
C LEU A 167 5.50 15.16 -10.80
N TRP A 168 5.34 14.09 -10.01
CA TRP A 168 4.01 13.71 -9.53
C TRP A 168 3.38 14.78 -8.65
N THR A 169 4.18 15.41 -7.79
CA THR A 169 3.74 16.52 -6.94
C THR A 169 3.29 17.73 -7.76
N GLU A 170 4.07 18.14 -8.77
CA GLU A 170 3.74 19.24 -9.67
C GLU A 170 2.39 19.01 -10.37
N HIS A 171 2.18 17.82 -10.93
CA HIS A 171 0.91 17.49 -11.58
C HIS A 171 -0.27 17.33 -10.64
N ALA A 172 -0.02 16.92 -9.39
CA ALA A 172 -1.01 16.91 -8.33
C ALA A 172 -1.45 18.36 -7.98
N ILE A 173 -0.49 19.27 -7.84
CA ILE A 173 -0.75 20.70 -7.59
C ILE A 173 -1.47 21.33 -8.77
N GLU A 174 -1.05 21.07 -10.02
CA GLU A 174 -1.78 21.52 -11.21
C GLU A 174 -3.26 21.09 -11.20
N PHE A 175 -3.52 19.84 -10.79
CA PHE A 175 -4.89 19.33 -10.70
C PHE A 175 -5.69 20.06 -9.61
N ILE A 176 -5.11 20.31 -8.44
CA ILE A 176 -5.72 21.10 -7.37
C ILE A 176 -6.04 22.51 -7.86
N GLU A 177 -5.09 23.18 -8.51
CA GLU A 177 -5.26 24.55 -9.04
C GLU A 177 -6.35 24.62 -10.12
N GLN A 178 -6.47 23.61 -10.98
CA GLN A 178 -7.51 23.54 -12.02
C GLN A 178 -8.91 23.34 -11.44
N ASN A 179 -9.03 22.77 -10.25
CA ASN A 179 -10.31 22.45 -9.63
C ASN A 179 -10.65 23.32 -8.41
N LYS A 180 -9.83 24.31 -8.05
CA LYS A 180 -9.99 25.12 -6.82
C LYS A 180 -11.29 25.95 -6.75
N GLU A 181 -11.86 26.30 -7.90
CA GLU A 181 -13.10 27.07 -8.01
C GLU A 181 -14.28 26.22 -8.53
N ASN A 182 -14.08 24.89 -8.58
CA ASN A 182 -15.12 24.01 -9.09
C ASN A 182 -16.16 23.74 -8.00
N GLU A 183 -17.45 23.80 -8.35
CA GLU A 183 -18.55 23.45 -7.44
C GLU A 183 -18.57 21.96 -7.08
N LYS A 184 -17.94 21.11 -7.90
CA LYS A 184 -17.85 19.67 -7.64
C LYS A 184 -16.59 19.36 -6.84
N PRO A 185 -16.69 18.46 -5.85
CA PRO A 185 -15.50 17.99 -5.12
C PRO A 185 -14.57 17.21 -6.04
N PHE A 186 -13.29 17.16 -5.70
CA PHE A 186 -12.34 16.33 -6.43
C PHE A 186 -11.79 15.18 -5.58
N PHE A 187 -11.41 14.11 -6.28
CA PHE A 187 -10.61 13.01 -5.76
C PHE A 187 -9.26 12.98 -6.50
N LEU A 188 -8.20 13.28 -5.79
CA LEU A 188 -6.83 13.18 -6.30
C LEU A 188 -6.16 11.92 -5.75
N TYR A 189 -5.83 10.98 -6.63
CA TYR A 189 -4.98 9.83 -6.30
C TYR A 189 -3.54 10.17 -6.66
N LEU A 190 -2.78 10.67 -5.66
CA LEU A 190 -1.35 10.95 -5.78
C LEU A 190 -0.56 9.70 -5.39
N ALA A 191 -0.18 8.92 -6.39
CA ALA A 191 0.46 7.63 -6.22
C ALA A 191 1.97 7.73 -6.48
N TYR A 192 2.74 8.08 -5.46
CA TYR A 192 4.19 8.14 -5.58
C TYR A 192 4.78 6.77 -5.96
N ASN A 193 5.80 6.78 -6.81
CA ASN A 193 6.64 5.63 -7.06
C ASN A 193 7.84 5.54 -6.08
N GLY A 194 7.92 6.42 -5.12
CA GLY A 194 8.88 6.48 -4.02
C GLY A 194 8.26 6.10 -2.68
N PRO A 195 9.11 5.82 -1.67
CA PRO A 195 10.58 5.83 -1.71
C PRO A 195 11.21 4.64 -2.45
N TYR A 196 10.46 3.64 -2.84
CA TYR A 196 10.85 2.45 -3.63
C TYR A 196 12.18 1.84 -3.18
N CYS A 197 12.19 1.27 -2.03
CA CYS A 197 13.37 0.75 -1.34
C CYS A 197 13.92 -0.55 -1.96
N LEU A 198 13.96 -0.65 -3.28
CA LEU A 198 14.30 -1.85 -4.05
C LEU A 198 15.06 -1.52 -5.34
N GLY A 199 15.68 -2.54 -5.92
CA GLY A 199 16.28 -2.49 -7.25
C GLY A 199 17.72 -1.94 -7.28
N SER A 200 18.38 -2.12 -8.42
CA SER A 200 19.81 -1.78 -8.60
C SER A 200 20.11 -0.29 -8.39
N LEU A 201 19.09 0.57 -8.52
CA LEU A 201 19.23 2.00 -8.25
C LEU A 201 19.69 2.30 -6.82
N LEU A 202 19.47 1.38 -5.86
CA LEU A 202 19.92 1.53 -4.48
C LEU A 202 21.45 1.45 -4.32
N LEU A 203 22.17 0.92 -5.30
CA LEU A 203 23.65 0.89 -5.30
C LEU A 203 24.27 2.22 -5.73
N GLU A 204 23.45 3.18 -6.15
CA GLU A 204 23.88 4.51 -6.54
C GLU A 204 23.44 5.54 -5.49
N PRO A 205 24.23 6.58 -5.21
CA PRO A 205 23.83 7.66 -4.32
C PRO A 205 22.54 8.33 -4.79
N ALA A 206 21.74 8.84 -3.85
CA ALA A 206 20.59 9.68 -4.17
C ALA A 206 21.04 10.94 -4.92
N ARG A 207 20.15 11.48 -5.78
CA ARG A 207 20.40 12.69 -6.56
C ARG A 207 19.48 13.85 -6.16
N ASN A 208 18.52 13.60 -5.25
CA ASN A 208 17.61 14.63 -4.77
C ASN A 208 18.29 15.60 -3.77
N ARG A 209 17.61 16.65 -3.36
CA ARG A 209 18.17 17.70 -2.50
C ARG A 209 18.64 17.21 -1.13
N HIS A 210 18.20 16.03 -0.69
CA HIS A 210 18.57 15.44 0.60
C HIS A 210 19.84 14.62 0.56
N ALA A 211 20.36 14.30 -0.65
CA ALA A 211 21.54 13.47 -0.83
C ALA A 211 22.76 13.95 -0.01
N ALA A 212 23.02 15.26 -0.03
CA ALA A 212 24.14 15.85 0.70
C ALA A 212 23.98 15.72 2.23
N TYR A 213 22.76 15.82 2.74
CA TYR A 213 22.50 15.67 4.17
C TYR A 213 22.79 14.25 4.67
N TYR A 214 22.46 13.23 3.85
CA TYR A 214 22.66 11.84 4.24
C TYR A 214 24.03 11.26 3.84
N ALA A 215 24.87 12.01 3.14
CA ALA A 215 26.12 11.50 2.57
C ALA A 215 27.11 10.91 3.60
N ASP A 216 27.09 11.40 4.84
CA ASP A 216 27.96 10.98 5.94
C ASP A 216 27.21 10.28 7.11
N LYS A 217 25.89 10.09 7.02
CA LYS A 217 25.08 9.55 8.12
C LYS A 217 25.20 8.03 8.23
N GLU A 218 25.26 7.52 9.46
CA GLU A 218 25.31 6.08 9.74
C GLU A 218 23.92 5.42 9.78
N LEU A 219 22.87 6.17 10.10
CA LEU A 219 21.48 5.74 10.12
C LEU A 219 21.28 4.45 10.93
N PRO A 220 21.45 4.47 12.25
CA PRO A 220 21.34 3.30 13.12
C PRO A 220 19.91 2.72 13.19
N SER A 221 18.90 3.43 12.75
CA SER A 221 17.53 2.92 12.62
C SER A 221 17.39 1.79 11.58
N PHE A 222 18.41 1.59 10.74
CA PHE A 222 18.53 0.43 9.87
C PHE A 222 19.37 -0.64 10.58
N PRO A 223 18.77 -1.73 11.09
CA PRO A 223 19.53 -2.77 11.77
C PRO A 223 20.59 -3.43 10.86
N ARG A 224 21.67 -3.86 11.47
CA ARG A 224 22.79 -4.54 10.79
C ARG A 224 22.79 -6.05 11.07
N ASP A 225 21.58 -6.64 11.16
CA ASP A 225 21.43 -8.07 11.43
C ASP A 225 22.11 -8.92 10.35
N THR A 226 22.54 -10.12 10.70
CA THR A 226 23.09 -11.07 9.72
C THR A 226 22.03 -11.43 8.68
N ILE A 227 22.42 -11.49 7.42
CA ILE A 227 21.49 -11.82 6.31
C ILE A 227 20.79 -13.15 6.61
N HIS A 228 19.45 -13.09 6.60
CA HIS A 228 18.64 -14.27 6.85
C HIS A 228 18.78 -15.31 5.72
N PRO A 229 18.82 -16.63 6.00
CA PRO A 229 18.93 -17.66 4.96
C PRO A 229 17.82 -17.61 3.88
N TRP A 230 16.65 -17.12 4.23
CA TRP A 230 15.53 -16.97 3.28
C TRP A 230 15.64 -15.73 2.39
N GLN A 231 16.58 -14.81 2.64
CA GLN A 231 16.79 -13.67 1.76
C GLN A 231 17.21 -14.14 0.37
N TYR A 232 16.31 -14.07 -0.59
CA TYR A 232 16.52 -14.53 -1.96
C TYR A 232 17.18 -13.44 -2.82
N ASN A 233 16.54 -12.27 -2.92
CA ASN A 233 17.01 -11.10 -3.65
C ASN A 233 17.57 -10.03 -2.68
N ASN A 234 18.11 -8.94 -3.22
CA ASN A 234 18.49 -7.73 -2.48
C ASN A 234 19.64 -7.89 -1.46
N LYS A 235 20.37 -9.00 -1.48
CA LYS A 235 21.52 -9.23 -0.57
C LYS A 235 22.57 -8.12 -0.67
N ALA A 236 22.78 -7.56 -1.86
CA ALA A 236 23.74 -6.48 -2.10
C ALA A 236 23.38 -5.15 -1.41
N TYR A 237 22.11 -4.96 -1.03
CA TYR A 237 21.64 -3.74 -0.38
C TYR A 237 21.68 -3.83 1.14
N HIS A 238 21.71 -5.06 1.65
CA HIS A 238 21.78 -5.34 3.07
C HIS A 238 23.09 -4.83 3.66
N ASN A 239 23.04 -4.07 4.74
CA ASN A 239 24.20 -3.43 5.38
C ASN A 239 25.01 -2.49 4.46
N ASN A 240 24.45 -2.07 3.33
CA ASN A 240 25.09 -1.19 2.38
C ASN A 240 24.71 0.27 2.68
N LEU A 241 25.66 1.06 3.15
CA LEU A 241 25.42 2.47 3.51
C LEU A 241 24.93 3.32 2.33
N THR A 242 25.40 3.05 1.11
CA THR A 242 24.88 3.76 -0.08
C THR A 242 23.41 3.51 -0.26
N SER A 243 22.97 2.25 -0.15
CA SER A 243 21.56 1.86 -0.27
C SER A 243 20.72 2.48 0.84
N ILE A 244 21.19 2.42 2.08
CA ILE A 244 20.47 2.94 3.25
C ILE A 244 20.33 4.47 3.19
N ARG A 245 21.40 5.19 2.84
CA ARG A 245 21.41 6.65 2.67
C ARG A 245 20.51 7.08 1.54
N ARG A 246 20.48 6.30 0.46
CA ARG A 246 19.55 6.56 -0.64
C ARG A 246 18.10 6.41 -0.21
N VAL A 247 17.75 5.33 0.49
CA VAL A 247 16.39 5.16 1.03
C VAL A 247 15.98 6.35 1.89
N ALA A 248 16.84 6.76 2.82
CA ALA A 248 16.56 7.92 3.68
C ALA A 248 16.32 9.20 2.87
N ALA A 249 17.12 9.44 1.84
CA ALA A 249 16.95 10.60 0.97
C ALA A 249 15.66 10.54 0.13
N GLU A 250 15.26 9.36 -0.35
CA GLU A 250 14.00 9.20 -1.11
C GLU A 250 12.77 9.36 -0.20
N VAL A 251 12.81 8.87 1.04
CA VAL A 251 11.76 9.10 2.05
C VAL A 251 11.59 10.59 2.31
N SER A 252 12.70 11.33 2.54
CA SER A 252 12.65 12.78 2.71
C SER A 252 12.18 13.53 1.45
N GLY A 253 12.43 12.97 0.26
CA GLY A 253 11.91 13.51 -1.00
C GLY A 253 10.39 13.38 -1.11
N VAL A 254 9.82 12.28 -0.62
CA VAL A 254 8.36 12.10 -0.52
C VAL A 254 7.77 13.08 0.49
N ASP A 255 8.43 13.28 1.62
CA ASP A 255 8.04 14.27 2.64
C ASP A 255 7.93 15.68 2.07
N ASP A 256 8.89 16.10 1.22
CA ASP A 256 8.83 17.37 0.51
C ASP A 256 7.58 17.50 -0.36
N GLY A 257 7.23 16.41 -1.06
CA GLY A 257 6.04 16.36 -1.89
C GLY A 257 4.75 16.52 -1.09
N VAL A 258 4.65 15.85 0.06
CA VAL A 258 3.51 16.01 0.99
C VAL A 258 3.40 17.47 1.46
N GLY A 259 4.51 18.08 1.91
CA GLY A 259 4.53 19.46 2.31
C GLY A 259 4.09 20.43 1.20
N SER A 260 4.49 20.17 -0.05
CA SER A 260 4.12 20.99 -1.20
C SER A 260 2.63 20.89 -1.53
N VAL A 261 2.02 19.68 -1.42
CA VAL A 261 0.58 19.49 -1.60
C VAL A 261 -0.21 20.21 -0.51
N MET A 262 0.18 20.06 0.75
CA MET A 262 -0.47 20.75 1.88
C MET A 262 -0.39 22.28 1.71
N ALA A 263 0.76 22.80 1.30
CA ALA A 263 0.93 24.23 1.03
C ALA A 263 0.06 24.71 -0.14
N ALA A 264 -0.14 23.90 -1.17
CA ALA A 264 -1.01 24.24 -2.30
C ALA A 264 -2.49 24.28 -1.88
N LEU A 265 -2.95 23.34 -1.07
CA LEU A 265 -4.31 23.34 -0.52
C LEU A 265 -4.56 24.60 0.30
N SER A 266 -3.66 24.93 1.22
CA SER A 266 -3.77 26.13 2.07
C SER A 266 -3.70 27.43 1.26
N LYS A 267 -2.80 27.53 0.29
CA LYS A 267 -2.69 28.71 -0.61
C LYS A 267 -4.00 29.00 -1.34
N HIS A 268 -4.78 27.97 -1.65
CA HIS A 268 -6.04 28.11 -2.38
C HIS A 268 -7.29 28.08 -1.48
N GLY A 269 -7.10 28.02 -0.14
CA GLY A 269 -8.20 27.99 0.85
C GLY A 269 -9.04 26.71 0.77
N LEU A 270 -8.40 25.60 0.36
CA LEU A 270 -9.05 24.29 0.23
C LEU A 270 -8.76 23.36 1.41
N ASP A 271 -7.81 23.72 2.27
CA ASP A 271 -7.34 22.90 3.39
C ASP A 271 -8.47 22.55 4.37
N GLU A 272 -9.37 23.49 4.67
CA GLU A 272 -10.51 23.27 5.57
C GLU A 272 -11.58 22.32 4.99
N ASN A 273 -11.66 22.11 3.67
CA ASN A 273 -12.63 21.25 3.01
C ASN A 273 -11.95 20.12 2.20
N THR A 274 -10.81 19.64 2.68
CA THR A 274 -10.10 18.55 2.01
C THR A 274 -9.62 17.51 3.02
N ILE A 275 -10.05 16.27 2.80
CA ILE A 275 -9.52 15.10 3.50
C ILE A 275 -8.19 14.73 2.83
N VAL A 276 -7.09 14.76 3.60
CA VAL A 276 -5.79 14.29 3.14
C VAL A 276 -5.46 12.96 3.81
N ILE A 277 -5.23 11.93 3.00
CA ILE A 277 -4.90 10.59 3.47
C ILE A 277 -3.50 10.25 3.00
N PHE A 278 -2.61 9.90 3.91
CA PHE A 278 -1.27 9.42 3.61
C PHE A 278 -1.15 7.95 3.99
N ALA A 279 -0.74 7.10 3.03
CA ALA A 279 -0.55 5.67 3.25
C ALA A 279 0.63 5.09 2.45
N GLY A 280 1.14 3.93 2.88
CA GLY A 280 2.00 3.08 2.08
C GLY A 280 1.21 1.98 1.36
N ASP A 281 1.65 1.53 0.18
CA ASP A 281 1.01 0.39 -0.48
C ASP A 281 1.39 -0.93 0.23
N GLN A 282 2.65 -1.14 0.58
CA GLN A 282 3.13 -2.23 1.45
C GLN A 282 4.33 -1.76 2.27
N GLY A 283 4.55 -2.47 3.38
CA GLY A 283 5.74 -2.31 4.20
C GLY A 283 6.97 -2.96 3.56
N TRP A 284 8.11 -2.84 4.23
CA TRP A 284 9.35 -3.51 3.86
C TRP A 284 10.29 -3.54 5.06
N MET A 285 11.27 -4.43 5.00
CA MET A 285 12.32 -4.56 6.01
C MET A 285 13.64 -4.01 5.47
N GLY A 286 14.32 -3.21 6.27
CA GLY A 286 15.57 -2.54 5.93
C GLY A 286 16.76 -3.06 6.74
N GLY A 287 16.80 -4.36 7.05
CA GLY A 287 17.80 -5.01 7.87
C GLY A 287 17.24 -5.80 9.05
N GLN A 288 16.00 -5.51 9.45
CA GLN A 288 15.33 -6.21 10.57
C GLN A 288 15.28 -7.72 10.30
N ASN A 289 15.59 -8.53 11.30
CA ASN A 289 15.70 -10.00 11.21
C ASN A 289 16.61 -10.49 10.05
N GLY A 290 17.53 -9.65 9.56
CA GLY A 290 18.39 -9.98 8.41
C GLY A 290 17.69 -9.95 7.06
N PHE A 291 16.51 -9.30 6.94
CA PHE A 291 15.82 -9.14 5.68
C PHE A 291 15.97 -7.72 5.11
N PHE A 292 16.06 -7.63 3.79
CA PHE A 292 16.03 -6.37 3.06
C PHE A 292 15.06 -6.49 1.88
N GLY A 293 13.89 -5.88 2.03
CA GLY A 293 12.82 -5.98 1.04
C GLY A 293 11.47 -6.37 1.64
N MET A 294 10.63 -6.93 0.82
CA MET A 294 9.27 -7.36 1.15
C MET A 294 9.07 -8.86 0.86
N GLY A 295 7.85 -9.39 1.00
CA GLY A 295 7.62 -10.83 1.01
C GLY A 295 8.06 -11.59 -0.25
N ASP A 296 8.01 -10.97 -1.44
CA ASP A 296 8.46 -11.57 -2.69
C ASP A 296 9.99 -11.65 -2.85
N HIS A 297 10.75 -10.99 -1.96
CA HIS A 297 12.22 -11.02 -1.94
C HIS A 297 12.79 -12.14 -1.06
N THR A 298 11.95 -12.97 -0.48
CA THR A 298 12.35 -14.11 0.33
C THR A 298 11.90 -15.44 -0.29
N ARG A 299 12.58 -16.52 0.05
CA ARG A 299 12.19 -17.88 -0.29
C ARG A 299 12.42 -18.76 0.95
N PRO A 300 11.37 -19.29 1.54
CA PRO A 300 9.93 -19.13 1.24
C PRO A 300 9.43 -17.69 1.24
N ILE A 301 8.23 -17.44 0.66
CA ILE A 301 7.58 -16.10 0.72
C ILE A 301 7.41 -15.69 2.17
N GLY A 302 7.91 -14.50 2.48
CA GLY A 302 7.85 -13.91 3.81
C GLY A 302 6.48 -13.29 4.11
N ALA A 303 6.06 -13.45 5.35
CA ALA A 303 4.83 -12.89 5.85
C ALA A 303 5.03 -12.09 7.16
N HIS A 304 6.26 -11.58 7.39
CA HIS A 304 6.55 -10.78 8.59
C HIS A 304 5.72 -9.48 8.61
N ASP A 305 5.27 -9.09 9.79
CA ASP A 305 4.43 -7.89 9.97
C ASP A 305 5.08 -6.64 9.37
N LEU A 306 6.39 -6.43 9.53
CA LEU A 306 7.08 -5.28 8.96
C LEU A 306 7.03 -5.21 7.41
N MET A 307 6.81 -6.34 6.73
CA MET A 307 6.62 -6.37 5.27
C MET A 307 5.22 -5.88 4.86
N MET A 308 4.32 -5.73 5.83
CA MET A 308 2.93 -5.31 5.64
C MET A 308 2.59 -4.03 6.43
N HIS A 309 3.38 -3.67 7.44
CA HIS A 309 3.15 -2.50 8.28
C HIS A 309 3.44 -1.21 7.51
N VAL A 310 2.39 -0.48 7.20
CA VAL A 310 2.41 0.76 6.43
C VAL A 310 2.05 1.96 7.29
N PRO A 311 2.53 3.16 6.98
CA PRO A 311 1.97 4.36 7.55
C PRO A 311 0.52 4.52 7.09
N LEU A 312 -0.33 5.02 7.98
CA LEU A 312 -1.69 5.46 7.66
C LEU A 312 -2.04 6.66 8.54
N ILE A 313 -2.31 7.78 7.89
CA ILE A 313 -2.67 9.04 8.53
C ILE A 313 -3.89 9.58 7.79
N PHE A 314 -4.93 9.97 8.54
CA PHE A 314 -6.07 10.71 8.02
C PHE A 314 -6.04 12.12 8.62
N HIS A 315 -6.17 13.11 7.78
CA HIS A 315 -6.28 14.52 8.18
C HIS A 315 -7.53 15.12 7.55
N ASP A 316 -8.41 15.61 8.40
CA ASP A 316 -9.62 16.36 8.05
C ASP A 316 -9.87 17.37 9.18
N PRO A 317 -9.58 18.66 8.96
CA PRO A 317 -9.70 19.68 10.02
C PRO A 317 -11.11 19.83 10.58
N GLN A 318 -12.12 19.48 9.80
CA GLN A 318 -13.53 19.62 10.21
C GLN A 318 -14.11 18.38 10.88
N GLY A 319 -13.55 17.19 10.62
CA GLY A 319 -14.18 15.93 11.04
C GLY A 319 -13.32 15.03 11.92
N ILE A 320 -11.99 15.23 11.97
CA ILE A 320 -11.07 14.37 12.68
C ILE A 320 -10.37 15.14 13.80
N GLN A 321 -10.50 14.66 15.04
CA GLN A 321 -9.68 15.18 16.14
C GLN A 321 -8.26 14.60 16.04
N PRO A 322 -7.22 15.44 16.11
CA PRO A 322 -5.84 14.98 16.10
C PRO A 322 -5.57 13.95 17.20
N GLY A 323 -4.89 12.87 16.84
CA GLY A 323 -4.62 11.81 17.78
C GLY A 323 -3.88 10.60 17.21
N THR A 324 -3.78 9.59 18.03
CA THR A 324 -3.17 8.31 17.67
C THR A 324 -4.08 7.18 18.12
N THR A 325 -4.29 6.21 17.26
CA THR A 325 -5.05 4.99 17.57
C THR A 325 -4.21 3.75 17.30
N ASP A 326 -4.42 2.72 18.13
CA ASP A 326 -3.76 1.41 18.04
C ASP A 326 -4.67 0.32 17.50
N ILE A 327 -5.89 0.65 17.06
CA ILE A 327 -6.73 -0.34 16.38
C ILE A 327 -5.98 -0.86 15.14
N MET A 328 -5.99 -2.17 14.97
CA MET A 328 -5.38 -2.79 13.80
C MET A 328 -6.35 -2.72 12.63
N VAL A 329 -5.94 -2.00 11.57
CA VAL A 329 -6.71 -1.87 10.35
C VAL A 329 -5.93 -2.43 9.16
N SER A 330 -6.65 -2.89 8.15
CA SER A 330 -6.08 -3.39 6.90
C SER A 330 -6.50 -2.50 5.73
N ASN A 331 -5.75 -2.55 4.63
CA ASN A 331 -6.15 -1.88 3.40
C ASN A 331 -7.46 -2.43 2.79
N THR A 332 -7.94 -3.62 3.22
CA THR A 332 -9.29 -4.10 2.91
C THR A 332 -10.38 -3.25 3.56
N ASP A 333 -10.08 -2.62 4.69
CA ASP A 333 -10.99 -1.76 5.44
C ASP A 333 -11.08 -0.33 4.86
N PHE A 334 -10.14 0.03 3.98
CA PHE A 334 -9.99 1.39 3.48
C PHE A 334 -11.20 1.87 2.66
N LEU A 335 -11.61 1.10 1.64
CA LEU A 335 -12.74 1.47 0.78
C LEU A 335 -14.05 1.62 1.56
N PRO A 336 -14.50 0.65 2.38
CA PRO A 336 -15.72 0.81 3.16
C PRO A 336 -15.62 1.95 4.18
N CYS A 337 -14.44 2.18 4.77
CA CYS A 337 -14.22 3.29 5.70
C CYS A 337 -14.36 4.65 4.99
N LEU A 338 -13.64 4.87 3.91
CA LEU A 338 -13.67 6.15 3.21
C LEU A 338 -15.07 6.48 2.67
N LEU A 339 -15.73 5.50 2.04
CA LEU A 339 -17.09 5.71 1.56
C LEU A 339 -18.08 6.03 2.69
N GLU A 340 -17.99 5.37 3.83
CA GLU A 340 -18.83 5.69 4.99
C GLU A 340 -18.48 7.06 5.56
N TYR A 341 -17.21 7.41 5.64
CA TYR A 341 -16.75 8.68 6.20
C TYR A 341 -17.26 9.88 5.40
N VAL A 342 -17.24 9.79 4.06
CA VAL A 342 -17.74 10.85 3.16
C VAL A 342 -19.25 10.78 2.87
N GLY A 343 -20.01 10.02 3.65
CA GLY A 343 -21.48 9.93 3.53
C GLY A 343 -21.97 9.02 2.40
N LEU A 344 -21.12 8.20 1.82
CA LEU A 344 -21.44 7.28 0.71
C LEU A 344 -21.56 5.81 1.15
N LYS A 345 -21.91 5.57 2.41
CA LYS A 345 -22.07 4.19 2.96
C LYS A 345 -22.97 3.31 2.10
N HIS A 346 -24.01 3.88 1.47
CA HIS A 346 -24.95 3.16 0.61
C HIS A 346 -24.32 2.66 -0.71
N ARG A 347 -23.14 3.20 -1.09
CA ARG A 347 -22.38 2.84 -2.28
C ARG A 347 -21.32 1.76 -2.02
N ILE A 348 -21.14 1.32 -0.77
CA ILE A 348 -20.23 0.22 -0.46
C ILE A 348 -20.67 -1.03 -1.25
N PRO A 349 -19.78 -1.61 -2.09
CA PRO A 349 -20.12 -2.77 -2.90
C PRO A 349 -20.58 -3.95 -2.05
N ARG A 350 -21.67 -4.61 -2.48
CA ARG A 350 -22.22 -5.79 -1.81
C ARG A 350 -21.72 -7.10 -2.42
N GLN A 351 -21.27 -7.03 -3.67
CA GLN A 351 -20.73 -8.17 -4.42
C GLN A 351 -19.51 -7.73 -5.25
N PRO A 352 -18.39 -8.47 -5.21
CA PRO A 352 -18.11 -9.53 -4.22
C PRO A 352 -18.20 -9.02 -2.78
N ARG A 353 -18.55 -9.90 -1.83
CA ARG A 353 -18.63 -9.52 -0.40
C ARG A 353 -17.26 -9.06 0.11
N LEU A 354 -17.19 -7.86 0.68
CA LEU A 354 -15.96 -7.34 1.26
C LEU A 354 -15.64 -8.05 2.57
N SER A 355 -14.36 -8.34 2.79
CA SER A 355 -13.86 -8.84 4.09
C SER A 355 -13.54 -7.71 5.06
N GLY A 356 -13.29 -6.51 4.53
CA GLY A 356 -13.01 -5.31 5.28
C GLY A 356 -14.24 -4.69 5.92
N ARG A 357 -14.01 -3.91 6.97
CA ARG A 357 -15.01 -3.19 7.76
C ARG A 357 -14.69 -1.71 7.82
N SER A 358 -15.70 -0.89 8.03
CA SER A 358 -15.48 0.54 8.20
C SER A 358 -15.02 0.88 9.62
N PHE A 359 -13.95 1.65 9.73
CA PHE A 359 -13.49 2.28 10.97
C PHE A 359 -13.81 3.78 11.02
N ALA A 360 -14.77 4.25 10.22
CA ALA A 360 -15.14 5.68 10.16
C ALA A 360 -15.60 6.25 11.52
N ALA A 361 -16.18 5.43 12.39
CA ALA A 361 -16.53 5.83 13.75
C ALA A 361 -15.27 6.21 14.55
N ALA A 362 -14.19 5.42 14.44
CA ALA A 362 -12.92 5.74 15.10
C ALA A 362 -12.32 7.07 14.61
N LEU A 363 -12.43 7.39 13.31
CA LEU A 363 -12.00 8.68 12.77
C LEU A 363 -12.76 9.85 13.36
N ARG A 364 -14.04 9.67 13.72
CA ARG A 364 -14.88 10.69 14.38
C ARG A 364 -14.68 10.74 15.90
N GLY A 365 -13.78 9.91 16.47
CA GLY A 365 -13.61 9.79 17.91
C GLY A 365 -14.76 9.07 18.61
N GLU A 366 -15.58 8.34 17.88
CA GLU A 366 -16.70 7.55 18.39
C GLU A 366 -16.21 6.17 18.85
N PRO A 367 -16.81 5.57 19.89
CA PRO A 367 -16.51 4.20 20.29
C PRO A 367 -16.77 3.21 19.16
N ILE A 368 -15.88 2.25 18.99
CA ILE A 368 -16.00 1.21 17.96
C ILE A 368 -15.76 -0.17 18.59
N ASP A 369 -16.64 -1.12 18.28
CA ASP A 369 -16.39 -2.54 18.55
C ASP A 369 -15.52 -3.10 17.42
N TRP A 370 -14.23 -3.30 17.69
CA TRP A 370 -13.23 -3.61 16.67
C TRP A 370 -12.48 -4.89 16.99
N GLU A 371 -12.75 -5.94 16.23
CA GLU A 371 -11.98 -7.17 16.29
C GLU A 371 -10.58 -6.94 15.68
N THR A 372 -9.54 -7.19 16.45
CA THR A 372 -8.16 -7.19 15.96
C THR A 372 -7.95 -8.40 15.06
N LYS A 373 -8.04 -8.20 13.76
CA LYS A 373 -7.84 -9.25 12.76
C LYS A 373 -7.21 -8.71 11.48
N MET A 374 -6.19 -9.37 10.99
CA MET A 374 -5.58 -9.10 9.71
C MET A 374 -5.34 -10.42 8.96
N VAL A 375 -5.70 -10.42 7.68
CA VAL A 375 -5.45 -11.54 6.76
C VAL A 375 -4.46 -11.10 5.70
N TYR A 376 -3.53 -11.98 5.42
CA TYR A 376 -2.52 -11.81 4.38
C TYR A 376 -2.65 -12.92 3.36
N GLU A 377 -2.46 -12.58 2.08
CA GLU A 377 -2.43 -13.55 0.99
C GLU A 377 -1.43 -13.12 -0.08
N MET A 378 -0.46 -13.97 -0.37
CA MET A 378 0.43 -13.84 -1.52
C MET A 378 0.73 -15.22 -2.08
N GLU A 379 0.25 -15.52 -3.29
CA GLU A 379 0.43 -16.80 -3.97
C GLU A 379 0.17 -18.01 -3.06
N GLY A 380 1.19 -18.83 -2.82
CA GLY A 380 1.14 -20.02 -1.96
C GLY A 380 1.34 -19.74 -0.48
N CYS A 381 1.25 -18.49 -0.02
CA CYS A 381 1.37 -18.11 1.38
C CYS A 381 0.12 -17.36 1.84
N ARG A 382 -0.50 -17.82 2.93
CA ARG A 382 -1.61 -17.15 3.62
C ARG A 382 -1.28 -17.00 5.09
N SER A 383 -1.70 -15.91 5.72
CA SER A 383 -1.62 -15.79 7.17
C SER A 383 -2.84 -15.11 7.76
N LEU A 384 -3.05 -15.40 9.04
CA LEU A 384 -4.04 -14.78 9.88
C LEU A 384 -3.35 -14.27 11.15
N ARG A 385 -3.57 -13.01 11.48
CA ARG A 385 -3.25 -12.44 12.78
C ARG A 385 -4.53 -12.07 13.50
N ILE A 386 -4.67 -12.56 14.72
CA ILE A 386 -5.77 -12.23 15.62
C ILE A 386 -5.13 -11.90 16.97
N GLU A 387 -5.37 -10.67 17.45
CA GLU A 387 -4.79 -10.21 18.72
C GLU A 387 -3.29 -10.48 18.80
N ASP A 388 -2.88 -11.33 19.75
CA ASP A 388 -1.49 -11.64 20.06
C ASP A 388 -0.94 -12.86 19.32
N TRP A 389 -1.73 -13.47 18.43
CA TRP A 389 -1.30 -14.66 17.69
C TRP A 389 -1.26 -14.44 16.19
N LYS A 390 -0.21 -14.95 15.56
CA LYS A 390 -0.08 -14.97 14.11
C LYS A 390 0.22 -16.38 13.62
N TYR A 391 -0.57 -16.84 12.66
CA TYR A 391 -0.44 -18.13 12.01
C TYR A 391 -0.17 -17.94 10.52
N VAL A 392 0.88 -18.59 10.00
CA VAL A 392 1.28 -18.53 8.59
C VAL A 392 1.28 -19.93 8.02
N VAL A 393 0.56 -20.13 6.92
CA VAL A 393 0.55 -21.41 6.19
C VAL A 393 1.07 -21.19 4.78
N ARG A 394 1.88 -22.14 4.32
CA ARG A 394 2.37 -22.19 2.95
C ARG A 394 1.95 -23.48 2.29
N ARG A 395 1.71 -23.39 1.00
CA ARG A 395 1.43 -24.57 0.17
C ARG A 395 2.67 -25.44 0.07
N GLU A 396 2.53 -26.73 0.32
CA GLU A 396 3.62 -27.69 0.11
C GLU A 396 4.09 -27.69 -1.37
N PRO A 397 5.39 -27.67 -1.67
CA PRO A 397 6.56 -27.63 -0.77
C PRO A 397 7.13 -26.22 -0.55
N GLU A 398 6.32 -25.16 -0.54
CA GLU A 398 6.76 -23.77 -0.62
C GLU A 398 7.38 -23.23 0.68
N GLY A 399 7.27 -23.94 1.80
CA GLY A 399 7.93 -23.58 3.06
C GLY A 399 7.19 -24.06 4.32
N PRO A 400 7.74 -23.79 5.50
CA PRO A 400 7.17 -24.25 6.77
C PRO A 400 5.88 -23.49 7.10
N THR A 401 5.05 -24.13 7.93
CA THR A 401 4.01 -23.44 8.69
C THR A 401 4.63 -22.76 9.90
N GLU A 402 4.10 -21.60 10.27
CA GLU A 402 4.61 -20.80 11.38
C GLU A 402 3.50 -20.38 12.32
N LEU A 403 3.84 -20.29 13.61
CA LEU A 403 2.99 -19.73 14.66
C LEU A 403 3.85 -18.81 15.52
N TYR A 404 3.36 -17.59 15.75
CA TYR A 404 4.06 -16.59 16.55
C TYR A 404 3.17 -16.05 17.67
N ASP A 405 3.75 -15.89 18.86
CA ASP A 405 3.18 -15.15 19.98
C ASP A 405 3.62 -13.69 19.87
N MET A 406 2.78 -12.87 19.27
CA MET A 406 3.09 -11.49 18.94
C MET A 406 3.15 -10.56 20.16
N ALA A 407 2.60 -11.00 21.32
CA ALA A 407 2.72 -10.26 22.58
C ALA A 407 4.12 -10.38 23.18
N ASN A 408 4.73 -11.58 23.10
CA ASN A 408 6.04 -11.86 23.67
C ASN A 408 7.17 -11.84 22.63
N ASP A 409 6.85 -12.03 21.35
CA ASP A 409 7.79 -11.99 20.22
C ASP A 409 7.23 -11.12 19.07
N PRO A 410 7.15 -9.80 19.24
CA PRO A 410 6.63 -8.89 18.22
C PRO A 410 7.52 -8.81 16.95
N HIS A 411 8.71 -9.40 17.01
CA HIS A 411 9.66 -9.46 15.89
C HIS A 411 9.63 -10.81 15.15
N GLU A 412 8.75 -11.75 15.54
CA GLU A 412 8.55 -13.02 14.83
C GLU A 412 9.86 -13.83 14.66
N ARG A 413 10.63 -13.95 15.74
CA ARG A 413 11.94 -14.63 15.76
C ARG A 413 11.85 -16.10 16.11
N VAL A 414 10.79 -16.50 16.83
CA VAL A 414 10.64 -17.86 17.38
C VAL A 414 9.37 -18.50 16.82
N ASN A 415 9.51 -19.41 15.85
CA ASN A 415 8.42 -20.19 15.34
C ASN A 415 7.98 -21.24 16.37
N LEU A 416 6.76 -21.12 16.89
CA LEU A 416 6.17 -22.01 17.90
C LEU A 416 5.33 -23.15 17.29
N PHE A 417 5.25 -23.22 15.95
CA PHE A 417 4.47 -24.25 15.29
C PHE A 417 5.00 -25.66 15.61
N GLY A 418 4.10 -26.59 15.90
CA GLY A 418 4.44 -27.98 16.25
C GLY A 418 4.80 -28.20 17.71
N GLN A 419 4.82 -27.15 18.55
CA GLN A 419 5.04 -27.32 19.99
C GLN A 419 3.74 -27.79 20.66
N PRO A 420 3.80 -28.86 21.50
CA PRO A 420 2.58 -29.42 22.12
C PRO A 420 1.76 -28.42 22.93
N GLN A 421 2.42 -27.46 23.59
CA GLN A 421 1.77 -26.44 24.42
C GLN A 421 0.91 -25.46 23.60
N GLN A 422 1.16 -25.34 22.32
CA GLN A 422 0.44 -24.45 21.39
C GLN A 422 -0.55 -25.20 20.48
N ALA A 423 -0.81 -26.49 20.72
CA ALA A 423 -1.65 -27.30 19.84
C ALA A 423 -3.07 -26.75 19.67
N ASP A 424 -3.70 -26.29 20.76
CA ASP A 424 -5.06 -25.75 20.73
C ASP A 424 -5.14 -24.43 19.95
N ILE A 425 -4.18 -23.52 20.17
CA ILE A 425 -4.15 -22.25 19.42
C ILE A 425 -3.81 -22.47 17.94
N GLN A 426 -2.91 -23.40 17.62
CA GLN A 426 -2.65 -23.80 16.22
C GLN A 426 -3.93 -24.25 15.52
N GLN A 427 -4.67 -25.16 16.15
CA GLN A 427 -5.91 -25.68 15.57
C GLN A 427 -6.95 -24.58 15.42
N ALA A 428 -7.10 -23.71 16.43
CA ALA A 428 -8.05 -22.61 16.39
C ALA A 428 -7.72 -21.61 15.27
N MET A 429 -6.44 -21.26 15.10
CA MET A 429 -5.99 -20.34 14.04
C MET A 429 -6.14 -20.94 12.66
N ALA A 430 -5.84 -22.22 12.47
CA ALA A 430 -6.02 -22.92 11.20
C ALA A 430 -7.50 -22.93 10.78
N VAL A 431 -8.41 -23.29 11.71
CA VAL A 431 -9.87 -23.31 11.45
C VAL A 431 -10.36 -21.90 11.06
N LYS A 432 -9.93 -20.86 11.77
CA LYS A 432 -10.33 -19.49 11.47
C LYS A 432 -9.80 -19.00 10.11
N LEU A 433 -8.57 -19.35 9.74
CA LEU A 433 -7.99 -19.02 8.45
C LEU A 433 -8.75 -19.70 7.30
N ASP A 434 -9.03 -21.01 7.44
CA ASP A 434 -9.78 -21.78 6.44
C ASP A 434 -11.21 -21.24 6.29
N ALA A 435 -11.88 -20.94 7.40
CA ALA A 435 -13.22 -20.36 7.39
C ALA A 435 -13.25 -19.00 6.67
N PHE A 436 -12.24 -18.14 6.90
CA PHE A 436 -12.13 -16.86 6.21
C PHE A 436 -12.05 -17.03 4.69
N PHE A 437 -11.16 -17.87 4.18
CA PHE A 437 -11.04 -18.09 2.74
C PHE A 437 -12.21 -18.89 2.14
N ALA A 438 -12.86 -19.73 2.93
CA ALA A 438 -14.10 -20.38 2.50
C ALA A 438 -15.26 -19.40 2.31
N GLU A 439 -15.30 -18.34 3.11
CA GLU A 439 -16.34 -17.29 3.06
C GLU A 439 -16.10 -16.25 1.97
N TYR A 440 -14.84 -15.80 1.79
CA TYR A 440 -14.52 -14.62 0.96
C TYR A 440 -13.87 -14.94 -0.38
N ALA A 441 -13.13 -16.03 -0.52
CA ALA A 441 -12.42 -16.31 -1.77
C ALA A 441 -13.39 -16.65 -2.92
N ASP A 442 -13.15 -16.03 -4.10
CA ASP A 442 -13.83 -16.39 -5.33
C ASP A 442 -13.17 -17.64 -5.94
N PRO A 443 -13.92 -18.74 -6.19
CA PRO A 443 -13.36 -19.95 -6.80
C PRO A 443 -12.62 -19.69 -8.12
N GLN A 444 -13.00 -18.67 -8.89
CA GLN A 444 -12.32 -18.29 -10.13
C GLN A 444 -10.89 -17.83 -9.90
N TYR A 445 -10.64 -17.17 -8.77
CA TYR A 445 -9.35 -16.56 -8.44
C TYR A 445 -8.65 -17.24 -7.26
N ASP A 446 -9.29 -18.12 -6.53
CA ASP A 446 -8.62 -18.87 -5.44
C ASP A 446 -7.63 -19.89 -6.00
N ILE A 447 -6.36 -19.48 -6.16
CA ILE A 447 -5.30 -20.35 -6.67
C ILE A 447 -4.99 -21.53 -5.75
N TRP A 448 -5.41 -21.51 -4.49
CA TRP A 448 -5.29 -22.62 -3.56
C TRP A 448 -6.27 -23.77 -3.89
N LYS A 449 -7.38 -23.45 -4.54
CA LYS A 449 -8.42 -24.39 -4.97
C LYS A 449 -8.47 -24.58 -6.49
N GLY A 450 -7.39 -24.20 -7.21
CA GLY A 450 -7.30 -24.39 -8.65
C GLY A 450 -7.77 -23.22 -9.50
N GLY A 451 -8.10 -22.08 -8.87
CA GLY A 451 -8.39 -20.83 -9.55
C GLY A 451 -7.17 -20.23 -10.29
N ARG A 452 -7.39 -19.15 -11.01
CA ARG A 452 -6.37 -18.49 -11.84
C ARG A 452 -5.86 -17.19 -11.22
N SER A 453 -4.63 -16.82 -11.57
CA SER A 453 -4.08 -15.49 -11.29
C SER A 453 -4.10 -14.63 -12.54
N LYS A 454 -4.46 -13.34 -12.41
CA LYS A 454 -4.33 -12.32 -13.46
C LYS A 454 -2.89 -11.84 -13.62
N ALA A 455 -2.08 -11.98 -12.57
CA ALA A 455 -0.65 -11.72 -12.61
C ALA A 455 0.13 -13.03 -12.78
N ARG A 456 1.35 -12.91 -13.31
CA ARG A 456 2.27 -14.04 -13.38
C ARG A 456 2.59 -14.53 -11.96
N ARG A 457 2.59 -15.83 -11.76
CA ARG A 457 2.96 -16.46 -10.48
C ARG A 457 4.49 -16.57 -10.36
N LEU A 458 5.04 -16.08 -9.26
CA LEU A 458 6.48 -16.14 -8.96
C LEU A 458 6.94 -17.55 -8.55
N LEU A 459 6.03 -18.30 -7.89
CA LEU A 459 6.25 -19.65 -7.39
C LEU A 459 5.40 -20.69 -8.13
N ALA A 460 5.19 -20.49 -9.42
CA ALA A 460 4.47 -21.46 -10.22
C ALA A 460 5.16 -22.84 -10.18
N PRO A 461 4.44 -23.95 -9.98
CA PRO A 461 5.02 -25.29 -9.95
C PRO A 461 5.59 -25.68 -11.32
N LYS A 462 6.56 -26.60 -11.33
CA LYS A 462 7.14 -27.13 -12.58
C LYS A 462 6.01 -27.69 -13.48
N GLY A 463 6.01 -27.26 -14.73
CA GLY A 463 4.96 -27.62 -15.70
C GLY A 463 3.85 -26.58 -15.84
N HIS A 464 3.75 -25.61 -14.94
CA HIS A 464 2.84 -24.47 -15.11
C HIS A 464 3.41 -23.49 -16.16
N PRO A 465 2.56 -22.81 -16.99
CA PRO A 465 3.03 -21.82 -17.99
C PRO A 465 3.93 -20.72 -17.42
N ASP A 466 3.68 -20.32 -16.17
CA ASP A 466 4.48 -19.31 -15.47
C ASP A 466 5.75 -19.85 -14.84
N TYR A 467 5.97 -21.17 -14.84
CA TYR A 467 7.15 -21.76 -14.21
C TYR A 467 8.44 -21.17 -14.79
N ARG A 468 9.31 -20.72 -13.92
CA ARG A 468 10.68 -20.38 -14.25
C ARG A 468 11.57 -20.99 -13.17
N PRO A 469 12.64 -21.69 -13.56
CA PRO A 469 13.60 -22.19 -12.57
C PRO A 469 14.19 -20.99 -11.82
N LEU A 470 14.32 -21.15 -10.51
CA LEU A 470 15.02 -20.17 -9.67
C LEU A 470 16.41 -19.97 -10.27
N ARG A 471 16.77 -18.72 -10.60
CA ARG A 471 18.14 -18.42 -11.04
C ARG A 471 19.07 -18.74 -9.88
N LYS A 472 20.06 -19.61 -10.11
CA LYS A 472 21.18 -19.77 -9.19
C LYS A 472 21.90 -18.42 -9.16
N GLN A 473 21.90 -17.78 -8.01
CA GLN A 473 22.72 -16.59 -7.73
C GLN A 473 24.10 -16.99 -7.28
#